data_66df9e68e12db5f64ce54ca96d705c95
#
_entry.id   66df9e68e12db5f64ce54ca96d705c95
#
_cell.length_a   1.000
_cell.length_b   1.000
_cell.length_c   1.000
_cell.angle_alpha   90.00
_cell.angle_beta   90.00
_cell.angle_gamma   90.00
#
_symmetry.space_group_name_H-M   'P 1'
#
loop_
_entity.id
_entity.type
_entity.pdbx_description
1 polymer ?
#
loop_
_entity_poly.entity_id
_entity_poly.type
_entity_poly.pdbx_seq_one_letter_code
_entity_poly.pdbx_strand_id
1 'polypeptide(L)'
;MEENSIDDKAPAKQYLQMTIGGMGNLSANPSILVMLLIPQSETGKPIREVTEQLFPVPLQPPLGQLYFPRLVGVLHRGPEPESLFRSYLVSSGTSLLSLKVTSEGDHLTTMVTLRDREGLTKSFSVPMVDALIHAVLQGVPIYVDRDILLSIGSQVSFHFISDPTETPTIRTERVMPPYERITDFIRSGSKPEEMDEEMRKNVQVMLPRQWEELGEIAVETENYEWASYLQELESTHPSDTTTDHE
;
A
#
# COMPACT_ATOMS: atom_id res chain seq x y z
N MET A 1 -7.40 44.36 16.00
CA MET A 1 -7.28 42.95 16.36
C MET A 1 -7.59 42.17 15.10
N GLU A 2 -6.56 41.87 14.31
CA GLU A 2 -6.70 41.04 13.10
C GLU A 2 -6.49 39.59 13.53
N GLU A 3 -7.54 38.80 13.46
CA GLU A 3 -7.49 37.34 13.60
C GLU A 3 -6.73 36.76 12.40
N ASN A 4 -5.48 36.40 12.61
CA ASN A 4 -4.74 35.53 11.67
C ASN A 4 -5.37 34.15 11.71
N SER A 5 -6.34 33.93 10.83
CA SER A 5 -6.80 32.60 10.46
C SER A 5 -5.64 31.90 9.72
N ILE A 6 -4.89 31.07 10.43
CA ILE A 6 -4.00 30.09 9.81
C ILE A 6 -4.91 29.06 9.13
N ASP A 7 -5.06 29.21 7.84
CA ASP A 7 -5.76 28.26 6.96
C ASP A 7 -4.88 27.01 6.86
N ASP A 8 -5.06 26.10 7.82
CA ASP A 8 -4.38 24.80 7.90
C ASP A 8 -4.98 23.89 6.81
N LYS A 9 -4.68 24.25 5.56
CA LYS A 9 -5.12 23.49 4.39
C LYS A 9 -4.32 22.20 4.37
N ALA A 10 -4.91 21.11 4.88
CA ALA A 10 -4.35 19.78 4.74
C ALA A 10 -3.90 19.57 3.27
N PRO A 11 -2.71 19.00 3.02
CA PRO A 11 -2.20 18.81 1.68
C PRO A 11 -3.21 18.03 0.84
N ALA A 12 -3.44 18.49 -0.39
CA ALA A 12 -4.39 17.86 -1.29
C ALA A 12 -3.96 16.41 -1.55
N LYS A 13 -4.82 15.44 -1.22
CA LYS A 13 -4.56 14.01 -1.43
C LYS A 13 -4.24 13.74 -2.90
N GLN A 14 -3.16 13.01 -3.16
CA GLN A 14 -2.76 12.58 -4.49
C GLN A 14 -3.30 11.18 -4.75
N TYR A 15 -3.99 11.01 -5.87
CA TYR A 15 -4.57 9.73 -6.27
C TYR A 15 -3.87 9.18 -7.51
N LEU A 16 -3.56 7.88 -7.50
CA LEU A 16 -3.08 7.16 -8.67
C LEU A 16 -4.22 6.34 -9.27
N GLN A 17 -4.33 6.41 -10.59
CA GLN A 17 -5.25 5.54 -11.33
C GLN A 17 -4.64 4.15 -11.43
N MET A 18 -5.42 3.14 -11.04
CA MET A 18 -4.98 1.76 -10.91
C MET A 18 -5.69 0.85 -11.91
N THR A 19 -5.03 -0.24 -12.26
CA THR A 19 -5.56 -1.33 -13.08
C THR A 19 -5.16 -2.68 -12.49
N ILE A 20 -5.75 -3.77 -12.96
CA ILE A 20 -5.33 -5.11 -12.55
C ILE A 20 -3.96 -5.43 -13.15
N GLY A 21 -2.98 -5.70 -12.30
CA GLY A 21 -1.67 -6.18 -12.69
C GLY A 21 -1.57 -7.70 -12.70
N GLY A 22 -2.29 -8.38 -11.80
CA GLY A 22 -2.29 -9.82 -11.70
C GLY A 22 -3.22 -10.34 -10.60
N MET A 23 -3.40 -11.66 -10.60
CA MET A 23 -4.18 -12.37 -9.59
C MET A 23 -3.49 -13.69 -9.25
N GLY A 24 -3.55 -14.08 -7.99
CA GLY A 24 -2.97 -15.33 -7.54
C GLY A 24 -3.44 -15.71 -6.15
N ASN A 25 -3.21 -16.96 -5.78
CA ASN A 25 -3.51 -17.44 -4.44
C ASN A 25 -2.45 -16.97 -3.45
N LEU A 26 -2.86 -16.57 -2.26
CA LEU A 26 -1.92 -16.20 -1.20
C LEU A 26 -1.18 -17.47 -0.71
N SER A 27 0.16 -17.47 -0.74
CA SER A 27 0.96 -18.65 -0.37
C SER A 27 0.72 -19.10 1.08
N ALA A 28 0.53 -18.15 2.00
CA ALA A 28 0.23 -18.44 3.40
C ALA A 28 -1.18 -19.03 3.63
N ASN A 29 -2.13 -18.75 2.73
CA ASN A 29 -3.48 -19.30 2.75
C ASN A 29 -4.02 -19.44 1.33
N PRO A 30 -3.84 -20.58 0.65
CA PRO A 30 -4.23 -20.78 -0.75
C PRO A 30 -5.73 -20.65 -1.03
N SER A 31 -6.59 -20.63 -0.01
CA SER A 31 -8.02 -20.38 -0.18
C SER A 31 -8.34 -18.90 -0.43
N ILE A 32 -7.41 -18.01 -0.13
CA ILE A 32 -7.56 -16.57 -0.36
C ILE A 32 -6.94 -16.23 -1.71
N LEU A 33 -7.75 -15.75 -2.64
CA LEU A 33 -7.30 -15.16 -3.88
C LEU A 33 -6.98 -13.69 -3.64
N VAL A 34 -5.86 -13.21 -4.16
CA VAL A 34 -5.47 -11.80 -4.09
C VAL A 34 -5.43 -11.23 -5.49
N MET A 35 -6.15 -10.14 -5.69
CA MET A 35 -6.06 -9.30 -6.88
C MET A 35 -5.06 -8.17 -6.58
N LEU A 36 -4.02 -8.05 -7.41
CA LEU A 36 -3.04 -6.97 -7.31
C LEU A 36 -3.40 -5.85 -8.28
N LEU A 37 -3.67 -4.66 -7.78
CA LEU A 37 -3.80 -3.47 -8.60
C LEU A 37 -2.43 -2.78 -8.70
N ILE A 38 -2.12 -2.29 -9.89
CA ILE A 38 -0.90 -1.55 -10.21
C ILE A 38 -1.27 -0.19 -10.81
N PRO A 39 -0.39 0.82 -10.75
CA PRO A 39 -0.61 2.07 -11.46
C PRO A 39 -0.86 1.81 -12.95
N GLN A 40 -1.81 2.54 -13.54
CA GLN A 40 -2.12 2.39 -14.96
C GLN A 40 -0.92 2.72 -15.85
N SER A 41 -0.03 3.61 -15.41
CA SER A 41 1.23 3.93 -16.08
C SER A 41 2.20 2.74 -16.18
N GLU A 42 2.02 1.73 -15.33
CA GLU A 42 2.84 0.51 -15.28
C GLU A 42 2.24 -0.67 -16.07
N THR A 43 1.11 -0.41 -16.77
CA THR A 43 0.44 -1.44 -17.58
C THR A 43 1.38 -2.02 -18.64
N GLY A 44 1.45 -3.36 -18.68
CA GLY A 44 2.33 -4.08 -19.60
C GLY A 44 3.72 -4.40 -19.05
N LYS A 45 4.12 -3.84 -17.92
CA LYS A 45 5.31 -4.28 -17.20
C LYS A 45 5.03 -5.60 -16.47
N PRO A 46 6.01 -6.52 -16.39
CA PRO A 46 5.90 -7.68 -15.53
C PRO A 46 5.66 -7.24 -14.08
N ILE A 47 4.71 -7.85 -13.39
CA ILE A 47 4.33 -7.45 -12.02
C ILE A 47 5.51 -7.47 -11.03
N ARG A 48 6.51 -8.34 -11.28
CA ARG A 48 7.77 -8.40 -10.52
C ARG A 48 8.63 -7.14 -10.61
N GLU A 49 8.39 -6.30 -11.61
CA GLU A 49 9.10 -5.03 -11.83
C GLU A 49 8.34 -3.83 -11.25
N VAL A 50 7.10 -4.07 -10.77
CA VAL A 50 6.25 -3.07 -10.12
C VAL A 50 6.34 -3.30 -8.62
N THR A 51 7.36 -2.77 -7.96
CA THR A 51 7.64 -3.10 -6.56
C THR A 51 7.05 -2.12 -5.55
N GLU A 52 6.83 -0.86 -5.92
CA GLU A 52 6.63 0.21 -4.93
C GLU A 52 5.18 0.72 -4.81
N GLN A 53 4.26 0.30 -5.68
CA GLN A 53 2.91 0.87 -5.73
C GLN A 53 1.84 -0.19 -6.00
N LEU A 54 1.95 -1.31 -5.32
CA LEU A 54 0.96 -2.39 -5.41
C LEU A 54 -0.14 -2.19 -4.38
N PHE A 55 -1.39 -2.38 -4.81
CA PHE A 55 -2.52 -2.41 -3.90
C PHE A 55 -3.15 -3.80 -3.89
N PRO A 56 -2.97 -4.60 -2.83
CA PRO A 56 -3.52 -5.94 -2.73
C PRO A 56 -4.99 -5.90 -2.30
N VAL A 57 -5.82 -6.65 -3.01
CA VAL A 57 -7.24 -6.82 -2.69
C VAL A 57 -7.49 -8.31 -2.41
N PRO A 58 -7.59 -8.72 -1.13
CA PRO A 58 -7.90 -10.09 -0.80
C PRO A 58 -9.38 -10.41 -1.09
N LEU A 59 -9.61 -11.43 -1.89
CA LEU A 59 -10.93 -11.95 -2.22
C LEU A 59 -11.18 -13.21 -1.39
N GLN A 60 -11.92 -13.05 -0.31
CA GLN A 60 -12.30 -14.15 0.56
C GLN A 60 -13.23 -15.13 -0.15
N PRO A 61 -13.20 -16.44 0.15
CA PRO A 61 -14.24 -17.36 -0.29
C PRO A 61 -15.62 -16.94 0.26
N PRO A 62 -16.72 -17.03 -0.51
CA PRO A 62 -16.81 -17.56 -1.89
C PRO A 62 -16.50 -16.53 -3.02
N LEU A 63 -16.24 -15.26 -2.69
CA LEU A 63 -16.09 -14.19 -3.68
C LEU A 63 -14.95 -14.48 -4.68
N GLY A 64 -13.80 -14.95 -4.21
CA GLY A 64 -12.70 -15.31 -5.08
C GLY A 64 -13.09 -16.35 -6.13
N GLN A 65 -13.77 -17.40 -5.72
CA GLN A 65 -14.23 -18.47 -6.62
C GLN A 65 -15.30 -17.99 -7.62
N LEU A 66 -16.19 -17.10 -7.17
CA LEU A 66 -17.27 -16.58 -8.00
C LEU A 66 -16.77 -15.62 -9.08
N TYR A 67 -15.83 -14.74 -8.74
CA TYR A 67 -15.41 -13.66 -9.64
C TYR A 67 -14.12 -13.92 -10.39
N PHE A 68 -13.25 -14.82 -9.91
CA PHE A 68 -11.98 -15.11 -10.56
C PHE A 68 -12.09 -15.41 -12.06
N PRO A 69 -12.96 -16.33 -12.54
CA PRO A 69 -13.07 -16.64 -13.95
C PRO A 69 -13.43 -15.43 -14.82
N ARG A 70 -14.16 -14.48 -14.25
CA ARG A 70 -14.60 -13.25 -14.94
C ARG A 70 -13.52 -12.20 -14.98
N LEU A 71 -12.82 -12.03 -13.87
CA LEU A 71 -11.74 -11.06 -13.76
C LEU A 71 -10.53 -11.43 -14.64
N VAL A 72 -10.33 -12.72 -14.91
CA VAL A 72 -9.30 -13.21 -15.87
C VAL A 72 -9.79 -13.36 -17.29
N GLY A 73 -11.02 -12.90 -17.60
CA GLY A 73 -11.55 -12.91 -18.96
C GLY A 73 -12.11 -14.26 -19.45
N VAL A 74 -12.25 -15.24 -18.56
CA VAL A 74 -12.92 -16.51 -18.89
C VAL A 74 -14.43 -16.27 -18.92
N LEU A 75 -15.04 -16.38 -20.11
CA LEU A 75 -16.48 -16.19 -20.30
C LEU A 75 -17.27 -17.25 -19.53
N HIS A 76 -18.00 -16.84 -18.53
CA HIS A 76 -18.99 -17.69 -17.85
C HIS A 76 -20.37 -17.53 -18.52
N ARG A 77 -20.93 -18.64 -18.99
CA ARG A 77 -22.33 -18.69 -19.41
C ARG A 77 -23.23 -18.97 -18.20
N GLY A 78 -23.72 -17.93 -17.56
CA GLY A 78 -24.64 -18.08 -16.42
C GLY A 78 -25.17 -16.71 -15.95
N PRO A 79 -26.23 -16.70 -15.12
CA PRO A 79 -26.72 -15.46 -14.54
C PRO A 79 -25.61 -14.85 -13.67
N GLU A 80 -25.29 -13.62 -13.97
CA GLU A 80 -24.20 -12.90 -13.33
C GLU A 80 -24.75 -12.21 -12.07
N PRO A 81 -24.17 -12.43 -10.87
CA PRO A 81 -24.64 -11.73 -9.66
C PRO A 81 -24.64 -10.23 -9.80
N GLU A 82 -23.65 -9.69 -10.54
CA GLU A 82 -23.54 -8.27 -10.86
C GLU A 82 -24.54 -7.79 -11.93
N SER A 83 -25.19 -8.70 -12.64
CA SER A 83 -26.16 -8.35 -13.70
C SER A 83 -27.35 -7.58 -13.14
N LEU A 84 -27.78 -7.89 -11.91
CA LEU A 84 -28.88 -7.17 -11.25
C LEU A 84 -28.48 -5.72 -10.98
N PHE A 85 -27.29 -5.47 -10.42
CA PHE A 85 -26.80 -4.11 -10.18
C PHE A 85 -26.59 -3.35 -11.48
N ARG A 86 -25.99 -3.98 -12.48
CA ARG A 86 -25.83 -3.39 -13.81
C ARG A 86 -27.18 -3.08 -14.46
N SER A 87 -28.13 -4.00 -14.41
CA SER A 87 -29.48 -3.79 -14.93
C SER A 87 -30.19 -2.65 -14.22
N TYR A 88 -30.02 -2.53 -12.91
CA TYR A 88 -30.54 -1.42 -12.13
C TYR A 88 -29.92 -0.09 -12.59
N LEU A 89 -28.59 0.00 -12.72
CA LEU A 89 -27.93 1.21 -13.21
C LEU A 89 -28.44 1.61 -14.59
N VAL A 90 -28.54 0.66 -15.52
CA VAL A 90 -29.04 0.90 -16.88
C VAL A 90 -30.51 1.37 -16.84
N SER A 91 -31.37 0.67 -16.09
CA SER A 91 -32.81 1.00 -16.02
C SER A 91 -33.06 2.34 -15.34
N SER A 92 -32.28 2.69 -14.34
CA SER A 92 -32.34 3.99 -13.66
C SER A 92 -31.70 5.12 -14.48
N GLY A 93 -30.94 4.79 -15.55
CA GLY A 93 -30.13 5.74 -16.30
C GLY A 93 -28.97 6.31 -15.51
N THR A 94 -28.52 5.56 -14.52
CA THR A 94 -27.39 5.92 -13.67
C THR A 94 -26.13 5.26 -14.22
N SER A 95 -25.01 5.96 -14.17
CA SER A 95 -23.70 5.44 -14.58
C SER A 95 -22.70 5.53 -13.44
N LEU A 96 -21.92 4.45 -13.25
CA LEU A 96 -20.76 4.45 -12.36
C LEU A 96 -19.61 5.19 -13.06
N LEU A 97 -19.10 6.25 -12.43
CA LEU A 97 -18.06 7.09 -13.03
C LEU A 97 -16.66 6.76 -12.57
N SER A 98 -16.51 6.55 -11.27
CA SER A 98 -15.20 6.28 -10.65
C SER A 98 -15.36 5.63 -9.29
N LEU A 99 -14.28 5.00 -8.87
CA LEU A 99 -14.11 4.47 -7.55
C LEU A 99 -12.82 5.06 -6.96
N LYS A 100 -12.88 5.49 -5.69
CA LYS A 100 -11.72 6.02 -4.96
C LYS A 100 -11.54 5.25 -3.66
N VAL A 101 -10.32 4.78 -3.41
CA VAL A 101 -9.91 4.23 -2.11
C VAL A 101 -9.09 5.30 -1.40
N THR A 102 -9.49 5.66 -0.21
CA THR A 102 -8.86 6.69 0.62
C THR A 102 -8.75 6.21 2.06
N SER A 103 -7.91 6.85 2.86
CA SER A 103 -7.84 6.63 4.30
C SER A 103 -8.61 7.73 5.05
N GLU A 104 -9.37 7.33 6.06
CA GLU A 104 -9.98 8.21 7.04
C GLU A 104 -9.54 7.74 8.44
N GLY A 105 -8.54 8.43 9.01
CA GLY A 105 -7.83 7.92 10.19
C GLY A 105 -7.15 6.58 9.86
N ASP A 106 -7.39 5.56 10.70
CA ASP A 106 -6.80 4.23 10.56
C ASP A 106 -7.62 3.27 9.67
N HIS A 107 -8.67 3.77 9.02
CA HIS A 107 -9.57 2.94 8.21
C HIS A 107 -9.50 3.29 6.73
N LEU A 108 -9.54 2.24 5.89
CA LEU A 108 -9.71 2.40 4.45
C LEU A 108 -11.18 2.62 4.13
N THR A 109 -11.47 3.68 3.42
CA THR A 109 -12.81 4.03 2.94
C THR A 109 -12.85 3.97 1.42
N THR A 110 -13.90 3.38 0.87
CA THR A 110 -14.10 3.30 -0.57
C THR A 110 -15.31 4.11 -0.97
N MET A 111 -15.08 5.09 -1.85
CA MET A 111 -16.10 5.99 -2.36
C MET A 111 -16.41 5.66 -3.82
N VAL A 112 -17.65 5.39 -4.13
CA VAL A 112 -18.15 5.34 -5.52
C VAL A 112 -18.78 6.66 -5.90
N THR A 113 -18.56 7.08 -7.15
CA THR A 113 -19.20 8.24 -7.74
C THR A 113 -20.15 7.77 -8.85
N LEU A 114 -21.42 8.08 -8.70
CA LEU A 114 -22.46 7.83 -9.71
C LEU A 114 -22.89 9.14 -10.35
N ARG A 115 -23.35 9.04 -11.61
CA ARG A 115 -24.04 10.12 -12.34
C ARG A 115 -25.43 9.63 -12.70
N ASP A 116 -26.44 10.41 -12.36
CA ASP A 116 -27.83 10.14 -12.74
C ASP A 116 -28.17 10.65 -14.16
N ARG A 117 -29.42 10.46 -14.59
CA ARG A 117 -29.93 10.90 -15.90
C ARG A 117 -29.86 12.41 -16.08
N GLU A 118 -29.95 13.17 -15.01
CA GLU A 118 -29.93 14.63 -15.01
C GLU A 118 -28.51 15.19 -15.05
N GLY A 119 -27.52 14.31 -15.02
CA GLY A 119 -26.10 14.67 -15.00
C GLY A 119 -25.55 15.01 -13.62
N LEU A 120 -26.37 14.89 -12.57
CA LEU A 120 -25.93 15.12 -11.18
C LEU A 120 -25.05 13.97 -10.70
N THR A 121 -23.97 14.33 -10.01
CA THR A 121 -23.04 13.36 -9.44
C THR A 121 -23.28 13.23 -7.94
N LYS A 122 -23.27 11.98 -7.47
CA LYS A 122 -23.36 11.62 -6.05
C LYS A 122 -22.26 10.66 -5.69
N SER A 123 -21.63 10.87 -4.53
CA SER A 123 -20.61 9.96 -4.00
C SER A 123 -21.07 9.42 -2.65
N PHE A 124 -20.80 8.13 -2.41
CA PHE A 124 -21.12 7.46 -1.15
C PHE A 124 -20.15 6.32 -0.88
N SER A 125 -19.99 5.99 0.40
CA SER A 125 -19.11 4.90 0.83
C SER A 125 -19.79 3.54 0.62
N VAL A 126 -18.98 2.55 0.19
CA VAL A 126 -19.41 1.16 -0.05
C VAL A 126 -18.33 0.19 0.40
N PRO A 127 -18.67 -1.10 0.62
CA PRO A 127 -17.65 -2.13 0.86
C PRO A 127 -16.63 -2.21 -0.28
N MET A 128 -15.35 -2.20 0.07
CA MET A 128 -14.25 -2.07 -0.89
C MET A 128 -14.24 -3.17 -1.94
N VAL A 129 -14.35 -4.43 -1.51
CA VAL A 129 -14.22 -5.59 -2.42
C VAL A 129 -15.33 -5.59 -3.47
N ASP A 130 -16.58 -5.38 -3.05
CA ASP A 130 -17.73 -5.32 -3.95
C ASP A 130 -17.59 -4.19 -4.96
N ALA A 131 -17.22 -3.00 -4.49
CA ALA A 131 -17.02 -1.84 -5.34
C ALA A 131 -15.91 -2.03 -6.38
N LEU A 132 -14.77 -2.61 -5.96
CA LEU A 132 -13.65 -2.90 -6.85
C LEU A 132 -14.00 -3.91 -7.93
N ILE A 133 -14.70 -5.00 -7.56
CA ILE A 133 -15.16 -5.99 -8.52
C ILE A 133 -16.06 -5.33 -9.58
N HIS A 134 -17.04 -4.55 -9.15
CA HIS A 134 -17.94 -3.85 -10.08
C HIS A 134 -17.21 -2.83 -10.96
N ALA A 135 -16.26 -2.08 -10.40
CA ALA A 135 -15.47 -1.12 -11.18
C ALA A 135 -14.63 -1.83 -12.25
N VAL A 136 -13.99 -2.93 -11.91
CA VAL A 136 -13.20 -3.73 -12.86
C VAL A 136 -14.07 -4.31 -13.97
N LEU A 137 -15.18 -4.96 -13.61
CA LEU A 137 -16.08 -5.60 -14.59
C LEU A 137 -16.77 -4.60 -15.54
N GLN A 138 -16.91 -3.35 -15.12
CA GLN A 138 -17.50 -2.28 -15.92
C GLN A 138 -16.45 -1.39 -16.60
N GLY A 139 -15.17 -1.63 -16.38
CA GLY A 139 -14.08 -0.81 -16.94
C GLY A 139 -14.06 0.62 -16.40
N VAL A 140 -14.51 0.80 -15.15
CA VAL A 140 -14.57 2.11 -14.51
C VAL A 140 -13.23 2.46 -13.86
N PRO A 141 -12.75 3.71 -13.96
CA PRO A 141 -11.52 4.13 -13.34
C PRO A 141 -11.49 3.91 -11.84
N ILE A 142 -10.41 3.30 -11.35
CA ILE A 142 -10.13 3.05 -9.95
C ILE A 142 -8.98 3.96 -9.53
N TYR A 143 -9.16 4.71 -8.47
CA TYR A 143 -8.16 5.60 -7.91
C TYR A 143 -7.82 5.19 -6.49
N VAL A 144 -6.53 5.09 -6.17
CA VAL A 144 -6.05 4.80 -4.80
C VAL A 144 -5.19 5.98 -4.34
N ASP A 145 -5.39 6.39 -3.10
CA ASP A 145 -4.58 7.40 -2.44
C ASP A 145 -3.12 6.94 -2.39
N ARG A 146 -2.21 7.82 -2.81
CA ARG A 146 -0.78 7.53 -2.89
C ARG A 146 -0.18 7.18 -1.52
N ASP A 147 -0.63 7.83 -0.46
CA ASP A 147 -0.11 7.59 0.88
C ASP A 147 -0.44 6.17 1.36
N ILE A 148 -1.60 5.63 0.97
CA ILE A 148 -1.95 4.22 1.22
C ILE A 148 -0.96 3.28 0.53
N LEU A 149 -0.63 3.54 -0.73
CA LEU A 149 0.29 2.71 -1.50
C LEU A 149 1.70 2.72 -0.90
N LEU A 150 2.18 3.89 -0.48
CA LEU A 150 3.46 4.04 0.18
C LEU A 150 3.48 3.32 1.54
N SER A 151 2.41 3.44 2.32
CA SER A 151 2.27 2.74 3.61
C SER A 151 2.28 1.23 3.44
N ILE A 152 1.56 0.68 2.45
CA ILE A 152 1.56 -0.77 2.18
C ILE A 152 2.95 -1.22 1.73
N GLY A 153 3.58 -0.53 0.77
CA GLY A 153 4.90 -0.87 0.24
C GLY A 153 6.00 -0.82 1.29
N SER A 154 5.88 0.06 2.30
CA SER A 154 6.83 0.12 3.41
C SER A 154 6.68 -1.02 4.43
N GLN A 155 5.56 -1.73 4.43
CA GLN A 155 5.28 -2.79 5.40
C GLN A 155 5.34 -4.20 4.82
N VAL A 156 4.97 -4.36 3.54
CA VAL A 156 4.84 -5.67 2.90
C VAL A 156 5.36 -5.62 1.47
N SER A 157 6.25 -6.54 1.13
CA SER A 157 6.64 -6.82 -0.24
C SER A 157 5.81 -7.99 -0.80
N PHE A 158 5.53 -7.94 -2.10
CA PHE A 158 4.74 -8.94 -2.81
C PHE A 158 5.60 -9.60 -3.89
N HIS A 159 5.71 -10.92 -3.83
CA HIS A 159 6.42 -11.72 -4.82
C HIS A 159 5.41 -12.55 -5.61
N PHE A 160 5.30 -12.25 -6.89
CA PHE A 160 4.40 -12.95 -7.80
C PHE A 160 5.15 -14.11 -8.44
N ILE A 161 4.71 -15.34 -8.14
CA ILE A 161 5.27 -16.57 -8.67
C ILE A 161 4.26 -17.13 -9.67
N SER A 162 4.64 -17.18 -10.93
CA SER A 162 3.81 -17.72 -12.01
C SER A 162 4.52 -18.90 -12.66
N ASP A 163 3.89 -20.06 -12.60
CA ASP A 163 4.20 -21.23 -13.42
C ASP A 163 3.13 -21.33 -14.51
N PRO A 164 3.49 -21.56 -15.77
CA PRO A 164 2.52 -21.70 -16.86
C PRO A 164 1.48 -22.82 -16.66
N THR A 165 1.81 -23.80 -15.82
CA THR A 165 0.97 -24.98 -15.55
C THR A 165 0.13 -24.87 -14.28
N GLU A 166 0.38 -23.88 -13.43
CA GLU A 166 -0.25 -23.74 -12.13
C GLU A 166 -0.95 -22.37 -11.96
N THR A 167 -1.87 -22.31 -11.01
CA THR A 167 -2.46 -21.03 -10.61
C THR A 167 -1.36 -20.15 -10.01
N PRO A 168 -1.21 -18.90 -10.46
CA PRO A 168 -0.23 -17.98 -9.91
C PRO A 168 -0.33 -17.86 -8.40
N THR A 169 0.81 -17.79 -7.74
CA THR A 169 0.90 -17.66 -6.27
C THR A 169 1.52 -16.34 -5.89
N ILE A 170 0.97 -15.69 -4.87
CA ILE A 170 1.47 -14.45 -4.31
C ILE A 170 2.05 -14.76 -2.93
N ARG A 171 3.36 -14.59 -2.80
CA ARG A 171 4.05 -14.66 -1.53
C ARG A 171 4.20 -13.24 -0.98
N THR A 172 3.86 -13.07 0.28
CA THR A 172 4.06 -11.82 1.01
C THR A 172 5.23 -11.98 1.97
N GLU A 173 6.08 -10.97 2.01
CA GLU A 173 7.15 -10.88 3.01
C GLU A 173 6.99 -9.54 3.73
N ARG A 174 7.12 -9.56 5.07
CA ARG A 174 7.14 -8.32 5.84
C ARG A 174 8.39 -7.54 5.48
N VAL A 175 8.23 -6.31 5.07
CA VAL A 175 9.34 -5.38 4.94
C VAL A 175 9.74 -4.97 6.36
N MET A 176 10.91 -5.35 6.78
CA MET A 176 11.43 -4.96 8.09
C MET A 176 11.79 -3.47 8.03
N PRO A 177 11.20 -2.62 8.89
CA PRO A 177 11.57 -1.21 8.93
C PRO A 177 13.08 -1.03 9.13
N PRO A 178 13.71 -0.01 8.53
CA PRO A 178 15.14 0.20 8.64
C PRO A 178 15.65 0.16 10.08
N TYR A 179 14.91 0.75 11.02
CA TYR A 179 15.24 0.74 12.44
C TYR A 179 15.26 -0.68 13.02
N GLU A 180 14.22 -1.50 12.78
CA GLU A 180 14.17 -2.90 13.24
C GLU A 180 15.31 -3.73 12.63
N ARG A 181 15.59 -3.53 11.32
CA ARG A 181 16.69 -4.23 10.63
C ARG A 181 18.05 -3.92 11.24
N ILE A 182 18.31 -2.66 11.58
CA ILE A 182 19.55 -2.24 12.24
C ILE A 182 19.60 -2.77 13.67
N THR A 183 18.50 -2.73 14.40
CA THR A 183 18.40 -3.31 15.75
C THR A 183 18.77 -4.79 15.75
N ASP A 184 18.22 -5.58 14.83
CA ASP A 184 18.52 -7.01 14.71
C ASP A 184 19.97 -7.24 14.29
N PHE A 185 20.52 -6.36 13.45
CA PHE A 185 21.91 -6.42 13.03
C PHE A 185 22.88 -6.18 14.20
N ILE A 186 22.59 -5.20 15.07
CA ILE A 186 23.34 -4.95 16.33
C ILE A 186 23.23 -6.16 17.26
N ARG A 187 22.01 -6.67 17.46
CA ARG A 187 21.76 -7.83 18.36
C ARG A 187 22.42 -9.13 17.89
N SER A 188 22.61 -9.28 16.57
CA SER A 188 23.33 -10.43 16.02
C SER A 188 24.85 -10.39 16.28
N GLY A 189 25.37 -9.30 16.84
CA GLY A 189 26.80 -9.10 17.05
C GLY A 189 27.56 -8.67 15.80
N SER A 190 26.85 -8.34 14.72
CA SER A 190 27.47 -7.83 13.48
C SER A 190 28.07 -6.45 13.70
N LYS A 191 29.14 -6.13 12.94
CA LYS A 191 29.86 -4.87 13.09
C LYS A 191 29.36 -3.79 12.14
N PRO A 192 29.54 -2.49 12.46
CA PRO A 192 29.16 -1.39 11.57
C PRO A 192 29.77 -1.47 10.16
N GLU A 193 30.98 -2.02 10.04
CA GLU A 193 31.69 -2.17 8.76
C GLU A 193 31.03 -3.21 7.84
N GLU A 194 30.28 -4.16 8.40
CA GLU A 194 29.58 -5.23 7.67
C GLU A 194 28.24 -4.78 7.10
N MET A 195 27.81 -3.53 7.39
CA MET A 195 26.61 -2.95 6.82
C MET A 195 26.67 -2.90 5.31
N ASP A 196 25.56 -3.28 4.65
CA ASP A 196 25.36 -2.97 3.23
C ASP A 196 25.15 -1.46 3.01
N GLU A 197 25.22 -1.03 1.75
CA GLU A 197 25.11 0.38 1.39
C GLU A 197 23.75 0.99 1.76
N GLU A 198 22.67 0.20 1.65
CA GLU A 198 21.32 0.62 1.98
C GLU A 198 21.17 0.85 3.49
N MET A 199 21.65 -0.09 4.30
CA MET A 199 21.62 0.02 5.76
C MET A 199 22.45 1.22 6.23
N ARG A 200 23.61 1.45 5.63
CA ARG A 200 24.46 2.61 5.95
C ARG A 200 23.77 3.94 5.65
N LYS A 201 23.09 4.05 4.51
CA LYS A 201 22.29 5.23 4.18
C LYS A 201 21.14 5.43 5.17
N ASN A 202 20.45 4.35 5.53
CA ASN A 202 19.33 4.41 6.47
C ASN A 202 19.77 4.90 7.85
N VAL A 203 20.90 4.40 8.38
CA VAL A 203 21.44 4.88 9.67
C VAL A 203 21.73 6.38 9.62
N GLN A 204 22.30 6.89 8.53
CA GLN A 204 22.69 8.30 8.42
C GLN A 204 21.49 9.27 8.40
N VAL A 205 20.32 8.82 7.94
CA VAL A 205 19.11 9.66 7.87
C VAL A 205 18.15 9.48 9.03
N MET A 206 18.52 8.67 10.03
CA MET A 206 17.73 8.47 11.24
C MET A 206 17.73 9.73 12.12
N LEU A 207 16.67 9.83 12.93
CA LEU A 207 16.56 10.91 13.91
C LEU A 207 17.55 10.70 15.06
N PRO A 208 18.07 11.76 15.70
CA PRO A 208 18.99 11.68 16.84
C PRO A 208 18.50 10.75 17.95
N ARG A 209 17.22 10.82 18.29
CA ARG A 209 16.61 9.92 19.28
C ARG A 209 16.73 8.43 18.91
N GLN A 210 16.65 8.11 17.62
CA GLN A 210 16.81 6.72 17.17
C GLN A 210 18.26 6.23 17.30
N TRP A 211 19.25 7.12 17.11
CA TRP A 211 20.64 6.79 17.35
C TRP A 211 20.91 6.54 18.84
N GLU A 212 20.31 7.36 19.73
CA GLU A 212 20.39 7.17 21.17
C GLU A 212 19.83 5.80 21.59
N GLU A 213 18.60 5.47 21.13
CA GLU A 213 17.96 4.17 21.40
C GLU A 213 18.78 2.98 20.84
N LEU A 214 19.36 3.09 19.65
CA LEU A 214 20.25 2.07 19.08
C LEU A 214 21.58 1.96 19.86
N GLY A 215 22.09 3.07 20.36
CA GLY A 215 23.28 3.13 21.22
C GLY A 215 23.05 2.39 22.54
N GLU A 216 21.90 2.56 23.17
CA GLU A 216 21.51 1.80 24.37
C GLU A 216 21.48 0.28 24.08
N ILE A 217 20.86 -0.12 22.95
CA ILE A 217 20.82 -1.53 22.52
C ILE A 217 22.22 -2.07 22.26
N ALA A 218 23.10 -1.29 21.65
CA ALA A 218 24.48 -1.68 21.40
C ALA A 218 25.26 -1.91 22.71
N VAL A 219 25.06 -1.07 23.72
CA VAL A 219 25.66 -1.24 25.05
C VAL A 219 25.08 -2.45 25.76
N GLU A 220 23.75 -2.66 25.72
CA GLU A 220 23.09 -3.83 26.33
C GLU A 220 23.59 -5.16 25.74
N THR A 221 23.90 -5.16 24.45
CA THR A 221 24.40 -6.35 23.73
C THR A 221 25.93 -6.46 23.71
N GLU A 222 26.64 -5.62 24.46
CA GLU A 222 28.10 -5.54 24.51
C GLU A 222 28.75 -5.28 23.12
N ASN A 223 28.00 -4.67 22.18
CA ASN A 223 28.50 -4.33 20.86
C ASN A 223 29.06 -2.89 20.83
N TYR A 224 30.18 -2.68 21.50
CA TYR A 224 30.79 -1.36 21.71
C TYR A 224 31.25 -0.67 20.41
N GLU A 225 31.50 -1.43 19.35
CA GLU A 225 31.86 -0.88 18.04
C GLU A 225 30.67 -0.07 17.47
N TRP A 226 29.44 -0.57 17.64
CA TRP A 226 28.23 0.16 17.28
C TRP A 226 27.99 1.37 18.18
N ALA A 227 28.17 1.25 19.48
CA ALA A 227 28.00 2.38 20.38
C ALA A 227 28.94 3.55 19.99
N SER A 228 30.20 3.24 19.67
CA SER A 228 31.16 4.24 19.21
C SER A 228 30.78 4.84 17.86
N TYR A 229 30.33 4.04 16.90
CA TYR A 229 29.91 4.49 15.59
C TYR A 229 28.70 5.45 15.64
N LEU A 230 27.69 5.11 16.45
CA LEU A 230 26.50 5.95 16.62
C LEU A 230 26.82 7.27 17.33
N GLN A 231 27.71 7.24 18.32
CA GLN A 231 28.18 8.46 19.00
C GLN A 231 28.95 9.39 18.05
N GLU A 232 29.72 8.84 17.13
CA GLU A 232 30.40 9.63 16.08
C GLU A 232 29.38 10.28 15.12
N LEU A 233 28.35 9.55 14.70
CA LEU A 233 27.27 10.09 13.88
C LEU A 233 26.52 11.22 14.59
N GLU A 234 26.19 11.06 15.85
CA GLU A 234 25.52 12.08 16.64
C GLU A 234 26.40 13.36 16.78
N SER A 235 27.69 13.21 16.96
CA SER A 235 28.62 14.33 17.06
C SER A 235 28.80 15.09 15.75
N THR A 236 28.63 14.43 14.60
CA THR A 236 28.74 15.02 13.25
C THR A 236 27.44 15.66 12.77
N HIS A 237 26.30 15.32 13.37
CA HIS A 237 24.99 15.90 13.11
C HIS A 237 24.41 16.55 14.36
N PRO A 238 25.02 17.67 14.84
CA PRO A 238 24.50 18.34 16.03
C PRO A 238 23.06 18.75 15.77
N SER A 239 22.14 18.24 16.59
CA SER A 239 20.74 18.62 16.57
C SER A 239 20.64 20.15 16.74
N ASP A 240 20.01 20.82 15.78
CA ASP A 240 19.58 22.22 15.92
C ASP A 240 18.51 22.31 17.02
N THR A 241 18.92 22.08 18.26
CA THR A 241 18.11 22.36 19.43
C THR A 241 18.41 23.80 19.85
N THR A 242 17.97 24.73 19.06
CA THR A 242 17.83 26.10 19.55
C THR A 242 16.55 26.16 20.35
N THR A 243 16.68 25.86 21.62
CA THR A 243 15.66 26.17 22.63
C THR A 243 15.66 27.69 22.81
N ASP A 244 14.78 28.39 22.12
CA ASP A 244 14.43 29.76 22.55
C ASP A 244 13.53 29.65 23.77
N HIS A 245 14.16 29.73 24.93
CA HIS A 245 13.54 30.15 26.16
C HIS A 245 13.98 31.59 26.42
N GLU A 246 13.11 32.54 26.09
CA GLU A 246 12.96 33.83 26.84
C GLU A 246 11.50 34.28 26.76
#